data_a40eb2de3191828b114290faaf7c1440
#
_entry.id   a40eb2de3191828b114290faaf7c1440
#
_cell.length_a   1.000
_cell.length_b   1.000
_cell.length_c   1.000
_cell.angle_alpha   90.00
_cell.angle_beta   90.00
_cell.angle_gamma   90.00
#
_symmetry.space_group_name_H-M   'P 1'
#
loop_
_entity.id
_entity.type
_entity.pdbx_description
1 polymer ?
#
loop_
_entity_poly.entity_id
_entity_poly.type
_entity_poly.pdbx_seq_one_letter_code
_entity_poly.pdbx_strand_id
1 'polypeptide(L)'
;MLWKWLPPTDDFQDLPSWRELVVATALSLRKHHADTLIVPMSLIRDTYRAEILGGVADAGEQVLHVFLEAEAAVLRKRLDARVDGIPDNFETNQSAREWALIRIDAAVVAAARQPGGTLMLHSGWLTPAELADEVLAAAGLRQSHRDDKRTRQARSLDSNET
;
A
#
# COMPACT_ATOMS: atom_id res chain seq x y z
N MET A 1 -21.15 -17.82 -3.90
CA MET A 1 -20.83 -18.89 -2.92
C MET A 1 -19.51 -19.57 -3.29
N LEU A 2 -18.41 -18.80 -3.41
CA LEU A 2 -17.08 -19.27 -3.82
C LEU A 2 -16.30 -19.93 -2.67
N TRP A 3 -16.66 -19.66 -1.43
CA TRP A 3 -15.94 -20.11 -0.22
C TRP A 3 -15.84 -21.63 -0.04
N LYS A 4 -16.69 -22.42 -0.66
CA LYS A 4 -16.65 -23.89 -0.57
C LYS A 4 -15.53 -24.54 -1.37
N TRP A 5 -14.89 -23.79 -2.27
CA TRP A 5 -13.90 -24.30 -3.20
C TRP A 5 -12.46 -23.82 -2.89
N LEU A 6 -12.34 -22.86 -1.99
CA LEU A 6 -11.05 -22.36 -1.56
C LEU A 6 -10.54 -23.17 -0.36
N PRO A 7 -9.26 -23.49 -0.30
CA PRO A 7 -8.68 -24.12 0.88
C PRO A 7 -8.88 -23.21 2.09
N PRO A 8 -9.06 -23.75 3.30
CA PRO A 8 -9.14 -22.96 4.51
C PRO A 8 -7.82 -22.19 4.69
N THR A 9 -7.90 -20.88 4.79
CA THR A 9 -6.75 -20.00 5.02
C THR A 9 -7.18 -18.83 5.88
N ASP A 10 -6.29 -18.38 6.75
CA ASP A 10 -6.46 -17.18 7.56
C ASP A 10 -6.01 -15.91 6.83
N ASP A 11 -5.36 -16.05 5.67
CA ASP A 11 -4.84 -14.95 4.88
C ASP A 11 -5.02 -15.23 3.37
N PHE A 12 -5.71 -14.35 2.67
CA PHE A 12 -5.90 -14.46 1.22
C PHE A 12 -4.58 -14.54 0.44
N GLN A 13 -3.51 -13.98 0.98
CA GLN A 13 -2.18 -14.03 0.38
C GLN A 13 -1.63 -15.45 0.31
N ASP A 14 -2.12 -16.40 1.12
CA ASP A 14 -1.74 -17.80 1.06
C ASP A 14 -2.23 -18.48 -0.22
N LEU A 15 -3.22 -17.90 -0.91
CA LEU A 15 -3.76 -18.44 -2.15
C LEU A 15 -2.91 -17.98 -3.35
N PRO A 16 -2.26 -18.89 -4.10
CA PRO A 16 -1.53 -18.54 -5.32
C PRO A 16 -2.40 -17.78 -6.32
N SER A 17 -3.64 -18.23 -6.51
CA SER A 17 -4.60 -17.58 -7.41
C SER A 17 -4.89 -16.12 -7.01
N TRP A 18 -4.90 -15.79 -5.72
CA TRP A 18 -5.06 -14.41 -5.28
C TRP A 18 -3.85 -13.56 -5.70
N ARG A 19 -2.64 -14.06 -5.52
CA ARG A 19 -1.41 -13.33 -5.90
C ARG A 19 -1.32 -13.12 -7.41
N GLU A 20 -1.67 -14.14 -8.20
CA GLU A 20 -1.78 -14.03 -9.67
C GLU A 20 -2.82 -12.98 -10.10
N LEU A 21 -4.00 -12.96 -9.46
CA LEU A 21 -5.04 -11.98 -9.73
C LEU A 21 -4.62 -10.57 -9.37
N VAL A 22 -3.86 -10.37 -8.31
CA VAL A 22 -3.31 -9.05 -7.95
C VAL A 22 -2.41 -8.53 -9.07
N VAL A 23 -1.48 -9.35 -9.57
CA VAL A 23 -0.60 -8.98 -10.69
C VAL A 23 -1.43 -8.68 -11.95
N ALA A 24 -2.32 -9.58 -12.35
CA ALA A 24 -3.15 -9.41 -13.54
C ALA A 24 -4.03 -8.15 -13.47
N THR A 25 -4.59 -7.86 -12.30
CA THR A 25 -5.41 -6.66 -12.08
C THR A 25 -4.57 -5.39 -12.19
N ALA A 26 -3.39 -5.37 -11.54
CA ALA A 26 -2.49 -4.22 -11.62
C ALA A 26 -2.09 -3.91 -13.07
N LEU A 27 -1.69 -4.92 -13.84
CA LEU A 27 -1.32 -4.79 -15.25
C LEU A 27 -2.50 -4.32 -16.11
N SER A 28 -3.70 -4.84 -15.87
CA SER A 28 -4.90 -4.42 -16.58
C SER A 28 -5.26 -2.95 -16.28
N LEU A 29 -5.18 -2.54 -15.02
CA LEU A 29 -5.43 -1.15 -14.63
C LEU A 29 -4.40 -0.19 -15.24
N ARG A 30 -3.12 -0.57 -15.22
CA ARG A 30 -2.05 0.20 -15.88
C ARG A 30 -2.31 0.38 -17.36
N LYS A 31 -2.66 -0.69 -18.03
CA LYS A 31 -2.90 -0.68 -19.49
C LYS A 31 -4.08 0.18 -19.92
N HIS A 32 -5.15 0.23 -19.11
CA HIS A 32 -6.43 0.77 -19.56
C HIS A 32 -6.91 2.02 -18.82
N HIS A 33 -6.38 2.31 -17.61
CA HIS A 33 -7.02 3.30 -16.75
C HIS A 33 -6.07 4.27 -16.04
N ALA A 34 -4.78 3.95 -15.88
CA ALA A 34 -3.91 4.78 -15.05
C ALA A 34 -2.44 4.77 -15.48
N ASP A 35 -1.81 5.94 -15.48
CA ASP A 35 -0.36 6.08 -15.69
C ASP A 35 0.44 5.73 -14.44
N THR A 36 -0.16 5.81 -13.27
CA THR A 36 0.42 5.45 -11.98
C THR A 36 -0.62 4.76 -11.11
N LEU A 37 -0.24 3.65 -10.48
CA LEU A 37 -1.05 2.95 -9.49
C LEU A 37 -0.38 3.02 -8.13
N ILE A 38 -1.17 3.30 -7.09
CA ILE A 38 -0.76 3.17 -5.70
C ILE A 38 -1.52 1.97 -5.13
N VAL A 39 -0.80 0.92 -4.76
CA VAL A 39 -1.39 -0.34 -4.29
C VAL A 39 -0.96 -0.61 -2.86
N PRO A 40 -1.73 -0.17 -1.86
CA PRO A 40 -1.42 -0.43 -0.47
C PRO A 40 -1.75 -1.88 -0.11
N MET A 41 -0.76 -2.61 0.41
CA MET A 41 -0.95 -3.95 0.92
C MET A 41 0.13 -4.35 1.91
N SER A 42 -0.16 -5.32 2.78
CA SER A 42 0.79 -5.82 3.78
C SER A 42 1.52 -7.05 3.25
N LEU A 43 2.63 -6.86 2.55
CA LEU A 43 3.47 -7.95 2.01
C LEU A 43 4.64 -8.27 2.95
N ILE A 44 4.36 -8.97 4.05
CA ILE A 44 5.37 -9.31 5.07
C ILE A 44 6.12 -10.62 4.78
N ARG A 45 5.58 -11.49 3.93
CA ARG A 45 6.25 -12.72 3.48
C ARG A 45 7.08 -12.44 2.24
N ASP A 46 8.37 -12.78 2.32
CA ASP A 46 9.35 -12.49 1.26
C ASP A 46 8.98 -13.14 -0.07
N THR A 47 8.47 -14.38 -0.03
CA THR A 47 8.04 -15.12 -1.23
C THR A 47 6.86 -14.45 -1.92
N TYR A 48 5.84 -14.03 -1.18
CA TYR A 48 4.65 -13.39 -1.76
C TYR A 48 4.96 -12.00 -2.33
N ARG A 49 5.82 -11.26 -1.63
CA ARG A 49 6.35 -10.00 -2.14
C ARG A 49 7.10 -10.20 -3.45
N ALA A 50 7.99 -11.19 -3.51
CA ALA A 50 8.77 -11.49 -4.71
C ALA A 50 7.86 -11.91 -5.88
N GLU A 51 6.86 -12.75 -5.64
CA GLU A 51 5.90 -13.16 -6.67
C GLU A 51 5.11 -11.98 -7.24
N ILE A 52 4.56 -11.12 -6.37
CA ILE A 52 3.70 -10.01 -6.81
C ILE A 52 4.53 -8.91 -7.47
N LEU A 53 5.58 -8.40 -6.80
CA LEU A 53 6.40 -7.31 -7.36
C LEU A 53 7.21 -7.80 -8.58
N GLY A 54 7.70 -9.04 -8.54
CA GLY A 54 8.39 -9.66 -9.68
C GLY A 54 7.46 -9.83 -10.87
N GLY A 55 6.25 -10.34 -10.68
CA GLY A 55 5.28 -10.52 -11.75
C GLY A 55 4.90 -9.20 -12.45
N VAL A 56 4.83 -8.08 -11.72
CA VAL A 56 4.61 -6.76 -12.31
C VAL A 56 5.85 -6.26 -13.05
N ALA A 57 7.04 -6.43 -12.47
CA ALA A 57 8.30 -6.00 -13.07
C ALA A 57 8.64 -6.82 -14.34
N ASP A 58 8.41 -8.14 -14.33
CA ASP A 58 8.64 -9.03 -15.47
C ASP A 58 7.75 -8.69 -16.68
N ALA A 59 6.61 -8.05 -16.44
CA ALA A 59 5.75 -7.49 -17.48
C ALA A 59 6.24 -6.13 -18.05
N GLY A 60 7.38 -5.62 -17.56
CA GLY A 60 7.99 -4.38 -18.04
C GLY A 60 7.52 -3.11 -17.31
N GLU A 61 6.71 -3.24 -16.26
CA GLU A 61 6.26 -2.09 -15.47
C GLU A 61 7.32 -1.66 -14.44
N GLN A 62 7.44 -0.34 -14.24
CA GLN A 62 8.30 0.19 -13.18
C GLN A 62 7.61 0.06 -11.82
N VAL A 63 8.32 -0.54 -10.86
CA VAL A 63 7.82 -0.74 -9.50
C VAL A 63 8.65 0.07 -8.52
N LEU A 64 8.02 1.02 -7.84
CA LEU A 64 8.57 1.65 -6.64
C LEU A 64 8.03 0.90 -5.42
N HIS A 65 8.88 0.09 -4.81
CA HIS A 65 8.52 -0.59 -3.57
C HIS A 65 8.79 0.32 -2.38
N VAL A 66 7.72 0.65 -1.63
CA VAL A 66 7.78 1.45 -0.40
C VAL A 66 7.37 0.57 0.77
N PHE A 67 8.18 0.56 1.82
CA PHE A 67 7.86 -0.13 3.07
C PHE A 67 7.72 0.88 4.21
N LEU A 68 6.53 0.95 4.79
CA LEU A 68 6.27 1.77 5.96
C LEU A 68 6.56 0.95 7.22
N GLU A 69 7.62 1.29 7.91
CA GLU A 69 7.97 0.64 9.18
C GLU A 69 7.53 1.46 10.39
N ALA A 70 7.32 0.77 11.50
CA ALA A 70 7.13 1.36 12.82
C ALA A 70 7.53 0.37 13.90
N GLU A 71 7.88 0.87 15.07
CA GLU A 71 8.14 0.05 16.25
C GLU A 71 6.87 -0.72 16.70
N ALA A 72 7.07 -1.93 17.25
CA ALA A 72 5.96 -2.76 17.72
C ALA A 72 5.03 -2.04 18.71
N ALA A 73 5.61 -1.22 19.61
CA ALA A 73 4.83 -0.44 20.58
C ALA A 73 3.91 0.59 19.89
N VAL A 74 4.41 1.24 18.82
CA VAL A 74 3.63 2.20 18.02
C VAL A 74 2.49 1.48 17.29
N LEU A 75 2.77 0.32 16.70
CA LEU A 75 1.76 -0.47 15.99
C LEU A 75 0.67 -0.95 16.95
N ARG A 76 1.03 -1.47 18.13
CA ARG A 76 0.07 -1.85 19.16
C ARG A 76 -0.81 -0.69 19.58
N LYS A 77 -0.20 0.47 19.90
CA LYS A 77 -0.95 1.68 20.26
C LYS A 77 -1.93 2.13 19.18
N ARG A 78 -1.54 2.05 17.90
CA ARG A 78 -2.42 2.39 16.77
C ARG A 78 -3.59 1.42 16.65
N LEU A 79 -3.36 0.12 16.84
CA LEU A 79 -4.42 -0.88 16.85
C LEU A 79 -5.38 -0.69 18.03
N ASP A 80 -4.85 -0.31 19.21
CA ASP A 80 -5.67 -0.01 20.38
C ASP A 80 -6.56 1.22 20.19
N ALA A 81 -6.06 2.22 19.48
CA ALA A 81 -6.80 3.45 19.18
C ALA A 81 -7.72 3.33 17.95
N ARG A 82 -7.62 2.23 17.19
CA ARG A 82 -8.42 2.03 15.99
C ARG A 82 -9.88 1.77 16.38
N VAL A 83 -10.75 2.67 15.93
CA VAL A 83 -12.19 2.44 15.94
C VAL A 83 -12.50 1.69 14.65
N ASP A 84 -12.74 0.40 14.73
CA ASP A 84 -13.06 -0.41 13.57
C ASP A 84 -14.42 -0.02 13.02
N GLY A 85 -14.41 0.40 11.75
CA GLY A 85 -15.48 1.16 11.13
C GLY A 85 -16.65 0.33 10.58
N ILE A 86 -16.88 -0.90 11.05
CA ILE A 86 -18.15 -1.62 10.75
C ILE A 86 -19.07 -1.40 11.95
N PRO A 87 -20.06 -0.48 11.84
CA PRO A 87 -21.04 -0.30 12.90
C PRO A 87 -21.71 -1.63 13.22
N ASP A 88 -21.88 -1.91 14.50
CA ASP A 88 -22.65 -3.07 15.03
C ASP A 88 -22.06 -4.48 14.78
N ASN A 89 -20.78 -4.62 14.38
CA ASN A 89 -20.15 -5.94 14.25
C ASN A 89 -18.92 -6.09 15.16
N PHE A 90 -19.17 -6.15 16.46
CA PHE A 90 -18.11 -6.26 17.48
C PHE A 90 -17.23 -7.50 17.30
N GLU A 91 -17.82 -8.67 16.99
CA GLU A 91 -17.07 -9.93 16.82
C GLU A 91 -16.10 -9.88 15.64
N THR A 92 -16.53 -9.34 14.51
CA THR A 92 -15.68 -9.19 13.32
C THR A 92 -14.54 -8.20 13.59
N ASN A 93 -14.82 -7.10 14.28
CA ASN A 93 -13.84 -6.10 14.63
C ASN A 93 -12.80 -6.65 15.63
N GLN A 94 -13.24 -7.44 16.60
CA GLN A 94 -12.34 -8.09 17.55
C GLN A 94 -11.45 -9.13 16.86
N SER A 95 -12.00 -9.98 16.01
CA SER A 95 -11.24 -10.98 15.25
C SER A 95 -10.19 -10.31 14.32
N ALA A 96 -10.57 -9.23 13.64
CA ALA A 96 -9.65 -8.47 12.80
C ALA A 96 -8.50 -7.84 13.60
N ARG A 97 -8.80 -7.34 14.81
CA ARG A 97 -7.81 -6.79 15.72
C ARG A 97 -6.84 -7.86 16.24
N GLU A 98 -7.35 -8.99 16.69
CA GLU A 98 -6.55 -10.13 17.16
C GLU A 98 -5.63 -10.63 16.04
N TRP A 99 -6.18 -10.79 14.83
CA TRP A 99 -5.44 -11.14 13.63
C TRP A 99 -4.28 -10.16 13.34
N ALA A 100 -4.52 -8.86 13.47
CA ALA A 100 -3.51 -7.84 13.27
C ALA A 100 -2.45 -7.85 14.37
N LEU A 101 -2.82 -8.04 15.64
CA LEU A 101 -1.89 -8.08 16.78
C LEU A 101 -0.88 -9.22 16.65
N ILE A 102 -1.33 -10.42 16.25
CA ILE A 102 -0.47 -11.60 16.06
C ILE A 102 0.61 -11.33 14.99
N ARG A 103 0.32 -10.45 14.02
CA ARG A 103 1.22 -10.17 12.89
C ARG A 103 2.21 -9.03 13.13
N ILE A 104 2.10 -8.29 14.22
CA ILE A 104 3.00 -7.15 14.50
C ILE A 104 4.47 -7.58 14.51
N ASP A 105 4.80 -8.64 15.25
CA ASP A 105 6.18 -9.07 15.39
C ASP A 105 6.75 -9.57 14.04
N ALA A 106 5.92 -10.25 13.24
CA ALA A 106 6.29 -10.66 11.90
C ALA A 106 6.53 -9.45 10.97
N ALA A 107 5.71 -8.40 11.08
CA ALA A 107 5.87 -7.17 10.31
C ALA A 107 7.16 -6.42 10.68
N VAL A 108 7.48 -6.33 11.97
CA VAL A 108 8.75 -5.73 12.45
C VAL A 108 9.96 -6.51 11.95
N VAL A 109 9.92 -7.84 12.01
CA VAL A 109 10.98 -8.70 11.47
C VAL A 109 11.09 -8.55 9.94
N ALA A 110 9.97 -8.41 9.24
CA ALA A 110 9.96 -8.22 7.79
C ALA A 110 10.64 -6.91 7.37
N ALA A 111 10.58 -5.84 8.18
CA ALA A 111 11.26 -4.57 7.91
C ALA A 111 12.77 -4.76 7.70
N ALA A 112 13.42 -5.59 8.52
CA ALA A 112 14.86 -5.86 8.44
C ALA A 112 15.25 -6.75 7.22
N ARG A 113 14.27 -7.36 6.54
CA ARG A 113 14.49 -8.26 5.39
C ARG A 113 14.04 -7.66 4.07
N GLN A 114 13.79 -6.36 4.01
CA GLN A 114 13.42 -5.73 2.77
C GLN A 114 14.59 -5.74 1.77
N PRO A 115 14.34 -6.01 0.48
CA PRO A 115 15.40 -6.02 -0.53
C PRO A 115 16.03 -4.65 -0.69
N GLY A 116 17.29 -4.63 -1.13
CA GLY A 116 17.95 -3.40 -1.53
C GLY A 116 17.15 -2.67 -2.61
N GLY A 117 17.06 -1.35 -2.50
CA GLY A 117 16.21 -0.53 -3.37
C GLY A 117 14.78 -0.31 -2.89
N THR A 118 14.36 -0.95 -1.80
CA THR A 118 13.11 -0.59 -1.12
C THR A 118 13.23 0.78 -0.46
N LEU A 119 12.29 1.67 -0.72
CA LEU A 119 12.18 2.93 0.01
C LEU A 119 11.62 2.64 1.41
N MET A 120 12.48 2.69 2.41
CA MET A 120 12.12 2.49 3.81
C MET A 120 11.69 3.82 4.43
N LEU A 121 10.48 3.91 4.98
CA LEU A 121 9.94 5.11 5.61
C LEU A 121 9.42 4.80 7.01
N HIS A 122 9.91 5.54 8.01
CA HIS A 122 9.56 5.31 9.40
C HIS A 122 8.26 6.06 9.77
N SER A 123 7.15 5.36 9.71
CA SER A 123 5.82 5.92 9.96
C SER A 123 5.53 6.28 11.43
N GLY A 124 6.42 5.93 12.34
CA GLY A 124 6.37 6.38 13.74
C GLY A 124 6.90 7.79 13.96
N TRP A 125 7.71 8.31 13.03
CA TRP A 125 8.36 9.63 13.12
C TRP A 125 7.79 10.65 12.14
N LEU A 126 7.34 10.19 10.99
CA LEU A 126 6.81 11.03 9.93
C LEU A 126 5.27 11.06 9.99
N THR A 127 4.72 12.22 9.72
CA THR A 127 3.28 12.39 9.50
C THR A 127 2.85 11.78 8.17
N PRO A 128 1.56 11.47 7.97
CA PRO A 128 1.06 10.99 6.68
C PRO A 128 1.39 11.90 5.50
N ALA A 129 1.40 13.22 5.70
CA ALA A 129 1.73 14.20 4.66
C ALA A 129 3.22 14.11 4.27
N GLU A 130 4.12 14.03 5.26
CA GLU A 130 5.56 13.87 5.02
C GLU A 130 5.87 12.54 4.35
N LEU A 131 5.21 11.45 4.75
CA LEU A 131 5.34 10.15 4.08
C LEU A 131 4.90 10.22 2.62
N ALA A 132 3.78 10.88 2.33
CA ALA A 132 3.29 11.06 0.97
C ALA A 132 4.27 11.90 0.13
N ASP A 133 4.85 12.95 0.71
CA ASP A 133 5.84 13.79 0.06
C ASP A 133 7.12 13.01 -0.31
N GLU A 134 7.59 12.11 0.57
CA GLU A 134 8.74 11.26 0.28
C GLU A 134 8.45 10.27 -0.85
N VAL A 135 7.28 9.64 -0.83
CA VAL A 135 6.84 8.73 -1.91
C VAL A 135 6.74 9.45 -3.25
N LEU A 136 6.11 10.63 -3.28
CA LEU A 136 6.00 11.43 -4.50
C LEU A 136 7.36 11.88 -5.05
N ALA A 137 8.28 12.23 -4.16
CA ALA A 137 9.65 12.58 -4.56
C ALA A 137 10.38 11.38 -5.19
N ALA A 138 10.32 10.21 -4.54
CA ALA A 138 10.94 8.99 -5.04
C ALA A 138 10.32 8.49 -6.36
N ALA A 139 9.02 8.71 -6.54
CA ALA A 139 8.31 8.38 -7.78
C ALA A 139 8.55 9.40 -8.93
N GLY A 140 9.27 10.50 -8.69
CA GLY A 140 9.47 11.57 -9.68
C GLY A 140 8.21 12.42 -9.94
N LEU A 141 7.19 12.33 -9.11
CA LEU A 141 5.89 12.98 -9.31
C LEU A 141 5.79 14.38 -8.68
N ARG A 142 6.79 14.81 -7.92
CA ARG A 142 6.78 16.11 -7.22
C ARG A 142 6.73 17.33 -8.16
N GLN A 143 7.31 17.22 -9.35
CA GLN A 143 7.37 18.36 -10.30
C GLN A 143 6.06 18.58 -11.04
N SER A 144 5.35 17.53 -11.42
CA SER A 144 4.10 17.65 -12.19
C SER A 144 2.98 18.36 -11.41
N HIS A 145 2.91 18.21 -10.10
CA HIS A 145 1.86 18.81 -9.28
C HIS A 145 2.04 20.33 -9.05
N ARG A 146 3.29 20.83 -9.05
CA ARG A 146 3.58 22.28 -8.98
C ARG A 146 3.28 22.96 -10.30
N ASP A 147 3.58 22.32 -11.42
CA ASP A 147 3.34 22.88 -12.75
C ASP A 147 1.86 22.89 -13.11
N ASP A 148 1.09 21.87 -12.72
CA ASP A 148 -0.37 21.83 -12.93
C ASP A 148 -1.10 22.90 -12.08
N LYS A 149 -0.67 23.14 -10.85
CA LYS A 149 -1.21 24.25 -10.03
C LYS A 149 -0.87 25.62 -10.63
N ARG A 150 0.35 25.84 -11.12
CA ARG A 150 0.75 27.09 -11.77
C ARG A 150 -0.06 27.33 -13.05
N THR A 151 -0.26 26.29 -13.85
CA THR A 151 -1.02 26.38 -15.09
C THR A 151 -2.51 26.63 -14.84
N ARG A 152 -3.10 26.03 -13.81
CA ARG A 152 -4.48 26.29 -13.41
C ARG A 152 -4.67 27.70 -12.84
N GLN A 153 -3.71 28.18 -12.05
CA GLN A 153 -3.75 29.51 -11.49
C GLN A 153 -3.56 30.61 -12.55
N ALA A 154 -2.69 30.38 -13.54
CA ALA A 154 -2.52 31.27 -14.68
C ALA A 154 -3.82 31.37 -15.52
N ARG A 155 -4.46 30.24 -15.81
CA ARG A 155 -5.74 30.22 -16.55
C ARG A 155 -6.90 30.89 -15.83
N SER A 156 -6.90 30.85 -14.48
CA SER A 156 -7.95 31.50 -13.69
C SER A 156 -7.80 33.02 -13.63
N LEU A 157 -6.59 33.54 -13.80
CA LEU A 157 -6.31 34.99 -13.86
C LEU A 157 -6.70 35.59 -15.21
N ASP A 158 -6.43 34.88 -16.31
CA ASP A 158 -6.81 35.31 -17.67
C ASP A 158 -8.33 35.32 -17.90
N SER A 159 -9.08 34.52 -17.14
CA SER A 159 -10.56 34.43 -17.28
C SER A 159 -11.31 35.55 -16.54
N ASN A 160 -10.63 36.38 -15.77
CA ASN A 160 -11.25 37.44 -14.95
C ASN A 160 -11.01 38.88 -15.49
N GLU A 161 -10.34 38.98 -16.66
CA GLU A 161 -10.06 40.25 -17.33
C GLU A 161 -10.92 40.49 -18.61
N THR A 162 -12.00 39.72 -18.79
CA THR A 162 -12.95 39.87 -19.89
C THR A 162 -14.34 40.19 -19.34
#